data_227e7c72ecaa3e695ea751ecc7be8f75
#
_entry.id   227e7c72ecaa3e695ea751ecc7be8f75
#
_cell.length_a   1.000
_cell.length_b   1.000
_cell.length_c   1.000
_cell.angle_alpha   90.00
_cell.angle_beta   90.00
_cell.angle_gamma   90.00
#
_symmetry.space_group_name_H-M   'P 1'
#
loop_
_entity.id
_entity.type
_entity.pdbx_description
1 polymer ?
#
loop_
_entity_poly.entity_id
_entity_poly.type
_entity_poly.pdbx_seq_one_letter_code
_entity_poly.pdbx_strand_id
1 'polypeptide(L)'
;PSLALSILSFLLLAIYDLKIVSKWLYEIPSTYLSLITILCFVIALASRFLSLVLRMQERSFAFSMSQLLPKIIFLLIVVNTVWLGFARDTYSLVTANTASMILAFLVFTWNTKSEWLIAIKEQININELKSAFSFGWPLIFGGLASWGLNVMDRLFLRYFSTYTELGVYSITMSVAVVVTIFAGIFNTIWSPMVYKWMSEDNFDYEKIDKVLEYVVAAIYFSIVLTSLCSWVIRYFLPPQYSNIQYLLAICLLGPLLYTLSEVTGIGIAVVRRTKFSMLCAIVAMLCSSILNYFLVPQFGAAGAAISTAVAFFIFFILRTEISQLVWRKKSHLKVFLIMLSLLIISILNLLLEQFRVEIYFLLTGMFFFGFILFNKIVKEILQKISFF
;
A
#
# COMPACT_ATOMS: atom_id res chain seq x y z
N PRO A 1 -23.18 -11.47 -6.00
CA PRO A 1 -23.80 -10.15 -5.79
C PRO A 1 -22.89 -9.02 -6.26
N SER A 2 -21.60 -8.99 -5.87
CA SER A 2 -20.65 -7.93 -6.25
C SER A 2 -20.42 -7.86 -7.76
N LEU A 3 -20.25 -8.99 -8.45
CA LEU A 3 -20.18 -9.05 -9.92
C LEU A 3 -21.46 -8.52 -10.57
N ALA A 4 -22.63 -8.92 -10.07
CA ALA A 4 -23.90 -8.45 -10.60
C ALA A 4 -24.10 -6.94 -10.38
N LEU A 5 -23.74 -6.42 -9.20
CA LEU A 5 -23.76 -4.98 -8.90
C LEU A 5 -22.78 -4.20 -9.77
N SER A 6 -21.59 -4.71 -10.01
CA SER A 6 -20.60 -4.08 -10.89
C SER A 6 -21.10 -4.06 -12.34
N ILE A 7 -21.61 -5.16 -12.85
CA ILE A 7 -22.18 -5.24 -14.19
C ILE A 7 -23.37 -4.26 -14.31
N LEU A 8 -24.24 -4.21 -13.33
CA LEU A 8 -25.38 -3.31 -13.31
C LEU A 8 -24.94 -1.83 -13.30
N SER A 9 -23.95 -1.47 -12.47
CA SER A 9 -23.44 -0.09 -12.41
C SER A 9 -22.77 0.33 -13.73
N PHE A 10 -22.05 -0.56 -14.39
CA PHE A 10 -21.46 -0.29 -15.69
C PHE A 10 -22.50 -0.24 -16.82
N LEU A 11 -23.55 -1.08 -16.75
CA LEU A 11 -24.67 -0.98 -17.69
C LEU A 11 -25.42 0.34 -17.56
N LEU A 12 -25.64 0.83 -16.35
CA LEU A 12 -26.24 2.14 -16.10
C LEU A 12 -25.37 3.28 -16.65
N LEU A 13 -24.06 3.22 -16.43
CA LEU A 13 -23.12 4.19 -17.00
C LEU A 13 -23.09 4.12 -18.54
N ALA A 14 -23.14 2.92 -19.11
CA ALA A 14 -23.18 2.73 -20.57
C ALA A 14 -24.48 3.24 -21.21
N ILE A 15 -25.60 3.18 -20.51
CA ILE A 15 -26.87 3.74 -20.98
C ILE A 15 -26.84 5.28 -21.02
N TYR A 16 -26.11 5.91 -20.07
CA TYR A 16 -26.01 7.36 -19.98
C TYR A 16 -25.08 7.97 -21.04
N ASP A 17 -23.83 7.50 -21.11
CA ASP A 17 -22.85 7.85 -22.17
C ASP A 17 -21.72 6.83 -22.19
N LEU A 18 -21.61 6.09 -23.29
CA LEU A 18 -20.54 5.09 -23.47
C LEU A 18 -19.12 5.65 -23.43
N LYS A 19 -18.94 6.97 -23.63
CA LYS A 19 -17.62 7.61 -23.65
C LYS A 19 -17.17 8.14 -22.28
N ILE A 20 -18.06 8.17 -21.29
CA ILE A 20 -17.78 8.75 -19.97
C ILE A 20 -16.59 8.08 -19.30
N VAL A 21 -16.52 6.74 -19.32
CA VAL A 21 -15.47 5.98 -18.64
C VAL A 21 -14.10 6.28 -19.24
N SER A 22 -13.98 6.29 -20.56
CA SER A 22 -12.71 6.57 -21.22
C SER A 22 -12.29 8.04 -21.11
N LYS A 23 -13.24 8.97 -21.16
CA LYS A 23 -12.99 10.39 -20.95
C LYS A 23 -12.50 10.67 -19.53
N TRP A 24 -13.08 10.01 -18.53
CA TRP A 24 -12.70 10.20 -17.13
C TRP A 24 -11.34 9.58 -16.79
N LEU A 25 -11.06 8.37 -17.31
CA LEU A 25 -9.82 7.65 -17.02
C LEU A 25 -8.62 8.09 -17.87
N TYR A 26 -8.83 8.30 -19.17
CA TYR A 26 -7.75 8.49 -20.15
C TYR A 26 -7.79 9.88 -20.80
N GLU A 27 -8.80 10.71 -20.51
CA GLU A 27 -9.07 11.99 -21.17
C GLU A 27 -9.35 11.87 -22.67
N ILE A 28 -9.55 10.66 -23.18
CA ILE A 28 -9.82 10.33 -24.57
C ILE A 28 -11.28 9.86 -24.71
N PRO A 29 -12.19 10.60 -25.35
CA PRO A 29 -13.57 10.20 -25.51
C PRO A 29 -13.71 9.10 -26.59
N SER A 30 -13.57 7.84 -26.21
CA SER A 30 -13.62 6.69 -27.10
C SER A 30 -14.56 5.60 -26.56
N THR A 31 -15.56 5.20 -27.33
CA THR A 31 -16.47 4.10 -27.01
C THR A 31 -15.72 2.77 -26.87
N TYR A 32 -14.73 2.54 -27.75
CA TYR A 32 -13.89 1.35 -27.72
C TYR A 32 -13.10 1.23 -26.40
N LEU A 33 -12.40 2.30 -25.97
CA LEU A 33 -11.67 2.31 -24.71
C LEU A 33 -12.56 2.10 -23.51
N SER A 34 -13.75 2.68 -23.51
CA SER A 34 -14.74 2.49 -22.43
C SER A 34 -15.18 1.03 -22.32
N LEU A 35 -15.57 0.42 -23.43
CA LEU A 35 -16.04 -0.97 -23.46
C LEU A 35 -14.95 -1.96 -23.03
N ILE A 36 -13.72 -1.79 -23.55
CA ILE A 36 -12.62 -2.68 -23.22
C ILE A 36 -12.18 -2.52 -21.77
N THR A 37 -12.25 -1.31 -21.21
CA THR A 37 -11.97 -1.05 -19.79
C THR A 37 -13.02 -1.67 -18.88
N ILE A 38 -14.30 -1.58 -19.24
CA ILE A 38 -15.39 -2.24 -18.51
C ILE A 38 -15.21 -3.76 -18.52
N LEU A 39 -14.90 -4.32 -19.70
CA LEU A 39 -14.61 -5.75 -19.84
C LEU A 39 -13.42 -6.18 -18.96
N CYS A 40 -12.33 -5.41 -18.98
CA CYS A 40 -11.17 -5.65 -18.14
C CYS A 40 -11.54 -5.67 -16.66
N PHE A 41 -12.35 -4.71 -16.21
CA PHE A 41 -12.78 -4.62 -14.81
C PHE A 41 -13.63 -5.83 -14.38
N VAL A 42 -14.59 -6.25 -15.19
CA VAL A 42 -15.42 -7.42 -14.92
C VAL A 42 -14.57 -8.69 -14.80
N ILE A 43 -13.63 -8.87 -15.73
CA ILE A 43 -12.72 -10.02 -15.74
C ILE A 43 -11.78 -9.97 -14.52
N ALA A 44 -11.25 -8.80 -14.17
CA ALA A 44 -10.40 -8.63 -13.00
C ALA A 44 -11.14 -9.00 -11.71
N LEU A 45 -12.40 -8.58 -11.55
CA LEU A 45 -13.25 -8.97 -10.42
C LEU A 45 -13.47 -10.49 -10.37
N ALA A 46 -13.83 -11.10 -11.50
CA ALA A 46 -14.03 -12.55 -11.57
C ALA A 46 -12.74 -13.31 -11.22
N SER A 47 -11.60 -12.88 -11.78
CA SER A 47 -10.28 -13.44 -11.45
C SER A 47 -9.95 -13.32 -9.96
N ARG A 48 -10.32 -12.20 -9.34
CA ARG A 48 -10.12 -11.98 -7.90
C ARG A 48 -10.89 -13.00 -7.06
N PHE A 49 -12.14 -13.32 -7.42
CA PHE A 49 -12.91 -14.36 -6.74
C PHE A 49 -12.26 -15.73 -6.87
N LEU A 50 -11.85 -16.13 -8.08
CA LEU A 50 -11.17 -17.40 -8.29
C LEU A 50 -9.85 -17.50 -7.50
N SER A 51 -9.09 -16.40 -7.46
CA SER A 51 -7.87 -16.31 -6.68
C SER A 51 -8.11 -16.50 -5.17
N LEU A 52 -9.22 -15.95 -4.63
CA LEU A 52 -9.60 -16.14 -3.23
C LEU A 52 -9.99 -17.60 -2.94
N VAL A 53 -10.67 -18.29 -3.86
CA VAL A 53 -10.96 -19.72 -3.74
C VAL A 53 -9.66 -20.53 -3.63
N LEU A 54 -8.67 -20.26 -4.49
CA LEU A 54 -7.37 -20.91 -4.43
C LEU A 54 -6.64 -20.68 -3.10
N ARG A 55 -6.77 -19.46 -2.54
CA ARG A 55 -6.21 -19.14 -1.23
C ARG A 55 -6.90 -19.91 -0.10
N MET A 56 -8.23 -20.01 -0.13
CA MET A 56 -9.00 -20.73 0.89
C MET A 56 -8.73 -22.24 0.86
N GLN A 57 -8.34 -22.79 -0.29
CA GLN A 57 -7.92 -24.19 -0.45
C GLN A 57 -6.45 -24.43 -0.11
N GLU A 58 -5.74 -23.44 0.44
CA GLU A 58 -4.31 -23.50 0.76
C GLU A 58 -3.40 -23.85 -0.43
N ARG A 59 -3.88 -23.67 -1.67
CA ARG A 59 -3.12 -23.89 -2.90
C ARG A 59 -2.19 -22.70 -3.18
N SER A 60 -1.16 -22.56 -2.33
CA SER A 60 -0.29 -21.38 -2.26
C SER A 60 0.41 -21.06 -3.59
N PHE A 61 0.89 -22.08 -4.32
CA PHE A 61 1.53 -21.88 -5.62
C PHE A 61 0.54 -21.33 -6.65
N ALA A 62 -0.65 -21.93 -6.76
CA ALA A 62 -1.69 -21.49 -7.69
C ALA A 62 -2.18 -20.08 -7.35
N PHE A 63 -2.31 -19.75 -6.06
CA PHE A 63 -2.62 -18.41 -5.59
C PHE A 63 -1.53 -17.40 -5.99
N SER A 64 -0.25 -17.71 -5.78
CA SER A 64 0.87 -16.84 -6.18
C SER A 64 0.90 -16.63 -7.69
N MET A 65 0.69 -17.69 -8.47
CA MET A 65 0.58 -17.59 -9.93
C MET A 65 -0.61 -16.72 -10.35
N SER A 66 -1.72 -16.72 -9.60
CA SER A 66 -2.87 -15.87 -9.91
C SER A 66 -2.55 -14.36 -9.83
N GLN A 67 -1.56 -13.98 -9.06
CA GLN A 67 -1.11 -12.58 -8.95
C GLN A 67 -0.03 -12.24 -10.00
N LEU A 68 0.82 -13.19 -10.36
CA LEU A 68 1.96 -12.97 -11.24
C LEU A 68 1.61 -13.15 -12.72
N LEU A 69 0.83 -14.16 -13.06
CA LEU A 69 0.56 -14.55 -14.46
C LEU A 69 -0.01 -13.42 -15.31
N PRO A 70 -1.01 -12.62 -14.85
CA PRO A 70 -1.50 -11.50 -15.63
C PRO A 70 -0.41 -10.47 -15.98
N LYS A 71 0.50 -10.22 -15.03
CA LYS A 71 1.60 -9.24 -15.21
C LYS A 71 2.67 -9.76 -16.18
N ILE A 72 2.99 -11.05 -16.10
CA ILE A 72 3.95 -11.68 -17.02
C ILE A 72 3.39 -11.67 -18.44
N ILE A 73 2.13 -12.09 -18.62
CA ILE A 73 1.47 -12.10 -19.93
C ILE A 73 1.39 -10.66 -20.49
N PHE A 74 1.03 -9.68 -19.65
CA PHE A 74 1.01 -8.27 -20.06
C PHE A 74 2.39 -7.82 -20.58
N LEU A 75 3.45 -8.09 -19.82
CA LEU A 75 4.82 -7.76 -20.23
C LEU A 75 5.18 -8.41 -21.57
N LEU A 76 4.87 -9.69 -21.74
CA LEU A 76 5.13 -10.41 -23.00
C LEU A 76 4.37 -9.79 -24.17
N ILE A 77 3.09 -9.44 -23.98
CA ILE A 77 2.30 -8.79 -25.05
C ILE A 77 2.91 -7.44 -25.40
N VAL A 78 3.25 -6.61 -24.39
CA VAL A 78 3.83 -5.27 -24.63
C VAL A 78 5.18 -5.37 -25.33
N VAL A 79 6.06 -6.29 -24.94
CA VAL A 79 7.35 -6.52 -25.62
C VAL A 79 7.14 -6.92 -27.06
N ASN A 80 6.21 -7.86 -27.33
CA ASN A 80 5.88 -8.26 -28.70
C ASN A 80 5.29 -7.13 -29.54
N THR A 81 4.39 -6.32 -28.99
CA THR A 81 3.81 -5.16 -29.70
C THR A 81 4.88 -4.13 -30.08
N VAL A 82 5.83 -3.88 -29.17
CA VAL A 82 6.98 -2.98 -29.44
C VAL A 82 7.90 -3.57 -30.50
N TRP A 83 8.20 -4.88 -30.44
CA TRP A 83 9.09 -5.55 -31.40
C TRP A 83 8.50 -5.62 -32.81
N LEU A 84 7.19 -5.81 -32.92
CA LEU A 84 6.45 -5.83 -34.19
C LEU A 84 6.17 -4.44 -34.76
N GLY A 85 6.58 -3.36 -34.07
CA GLY A 85 6.42 -1.98 -34.55
C GLY A 85 5.01 -1.41 -34.48
N PHE A 86 4.12 -2.01 -33.66
CA PHE A 86 2.78 -1.46 -33.44
C PHE A 86 2.82 -0.12 -32.67
N ALA A 87 1.76 0.67 -32.83
CA ALA A 87 1.64 1.97 -32.18
C ALA A 87 1.74 1.87 -30.65
N ARG A 88 2.52 2.79 -30.06
CA ARG A 88 2.75 2.88 -28.62
C ARG A 88 1.78 3.87 -27.98
N ASP A 89 0.51 3.63 -28.16
CA ASP A 89 -0.56 4.51 -27.72
C ASP A 89 -1.38 3.91 -26.57
N THR A 90 -2.28 4.69 -25.99
CA THR A 90 -3.17 4.26 -24.92
C THR A 90 -4.05 3.08 -25.34
N TYR A 91 -4.45 3.02 -26.60
CA TYR A 91 -5.26 1.94 -27.14
C TYR A 91 -4.54 0.59 -27.04
N SER A 92 -3.29 0.54 -27.51
CA SER A 92 -2.46 -0.67 -27.46
C SER A 92 -2.22 -1.16 -26.04
N LEU A 93 -1.94 -0.24 -25.10
CA LEU A 93 -1.67 -0.60 -23.71
C LEU A 93 -2.92 -1.13 -22.99
N VAL A 94 -4.08 -0.50 -23.20
CA VAL A 94 -5.34 -0.94 -22.57
C VAL A 94 -5.79 -2.28 -23.15
N THR A 95 -5.65 -2.47 -24.47
CA THR A 95 -5.95 -3.77 -25.10
C THR A 95 -5.02 -4.87 -24.64
N ALA A 96 -3.70 -4.61 -24.55
CA ALA A 96 -2.72 -5.56 -24.04
C ALA A 96 -3.02 -5.98 -22.58
N ASN A 97 -3.38 -5.01 -21.73
CA ASN A 97 -3.76 -5.29 -20.35
C ASN A 97 -5.03 -6.15 -20.27
N THR A 98 -6.05 -5.82 -21.06
CA THR A 98 -7.29 -6.60 -21.09
C THR A 98 -7.07 -8.01 -21.61
N ALA A 99 -6.29 -8.16 -22.69
CA ALA A 99 -5.93 -9.47 -23.23
C ALA A 99 -5.17 -10.32 -22.21
N SER A 100 -4.23 -9.74 -21.47
CA SER A 100 -3.51 -10.45 -20.41
C SER A 100 -4.42 -10.93 -19.29
N MET A 101 -5.40 -10.11 -18.88
CA MET A 101 -6.39 -10.48 -17.87
C MET A 101 -7.32 -11.58 -18.35
N ILE A 102 -7.76 -11.55 -19.63
CA ILE A 102 -8.58 -12.61 -20.22
C ILE A 102 -7.82 -13.94 -20.23
N LEU A 103 -6.59 -13.96 -20.72
CA LEU A 103 -5.77 -15.17 -20.78
C LEU A 103 -5.53 -15.76 -19.38
N ALA A 104 -5.17 -14.92 -18.40
CA ALA A 104 -5.01 -15.36 -17.04
C ALA A 104 -6.33 -15.89 -16.45
N PHE A 105 -7.45 -15.23 -16.69
CA PHE A 105 -8.77 -15.64 -16.23
C PHE A 105 -9.15 -17.03 -16.78
N LEU A 106 -8.90 -17.29 -18.06
CA LEU A 106 -9.16 -18.60 -18.67
C LEU A 106 -8.35 -19.72 -17.99
N VAL A 107 -7.06 -19.46 -17.71
CA VAL A 107 -6.20 -20.42 -16.97
C VAL A 107 -6.77 -20.71 -15.58
N PHE A 108 -7.21 -19.69 -14.84
CA PHE A 108 -7.75 -19.90 -13.48
C PHE A 108 -9.13 -20.53 -13.49
N THR A 109 -9.99 -20.17 -14.43
CA THR A 109 -11.28 -20.82 -14.61
C THR A 109 -11.10 -22.30 -14.90
N TRP A 110 -10.12 -22.67 -15.73
CA TRP A 110 -9.79 -24.07 -15.97
C TRP A 110 -9.26 -24.77 -14.72
N ASN A 111 -8.39 -24.13 -13.96
CA ASN A 111 -7.78 -24.69 -12.75
C ASN A 111 -8.80 -24.89 -11.61
N THR A 112 -9.86 -24.07 -11.55
CA THR A 112 -10.91 -24.11 -10.53
C THR A 112 -12.22 -24.69 -11.04
N LYS A 113 -12.21 -25.41 -12.17
CA LYS A 113 -13.45 -25.89 -12.83
C LYS A 113 -14.33 -26.76 -11.95
N SER A 114 -13.76 -27.61 -11.09
CA SER A 114 -14.49 -28.44 -10.13
C SER A 114 -15.35 -27.63 -9.18
N GLU A 115 -14.79 -26.52 -8.70
CA GLU A 115 -15.41 -25.68 -7.66
C GLU A 115 -16.60 -24.90 -8.19
N TRP A 116 -16.41 -24.18 -9.29
CA TRP A 116 -17.49 -23.37 -9.83
C TRP A 116 -18.59 -24.20 -10.50
N LEU A 117 -18.29 -25.41 -11.02
CA LEU A 117 -19.30 -26.34 -11.51
C LEU A 117 -20.19 -26.89 -10.38
N ILE A 118 -19.64 -27.10 -9.18
CA ILE A 118 -20.42 -27.45 -8.00
C ILE A 118 -21.26 -26.25 -7.55
N ALA A 119 -20.63 -25.06 -7.46
CA ALA A 119 -21.27 -23.84 -6.99
C ALA A 119 -22.48 -23.41 -7.86
N ILE A 120 -22.46 -23.67 -9.18
CA ILE A 120 -23.60 -23.34 -10.07
C ILE A 120 -24.82 -24.21 -9.76
N LYS A 121 -24.63 -25.39 -9.22
CA LYS A 121 -25.73 -26.32 -8.89
C LYS A 121 -26.35 -26.04 -7.52
N GLU A 122 -25.68 -25.30 -6.66
CA GLU A 122 -26.16 -24.95 -5.33
C GLU A 122 -27.21 -23.84 -5.39
N GLN A 123 -28.21 -23.96 -4.52
CA GLN A 123 -29.27 -22.94 -4.40
C GLN A 123 -28.76 -21.74 -3.59
N ILE A 124 -29.12 -20.54 -4.02
CA ILE A 124 -28.76 -19.31 -3.32
C ILE A 124 -29.53 -19.22 -2.01
N ASN A 125 -28.84 -19.30 -0.88
CA ASN A 125 -29.41 -19.10 0.44
C ASN A 125 -29.42 -17.58 0.76
N ILE A 126 -30.63 -16.98 0.74
CA ILE A 126 -30.82 -15.55 0.98
C ILE A 126 -30.36 -15.15 2.39
N ASN A 127 -30.49 -15.99 3.40
CA ASN A 127 -30.09 -15.67 4.77
C ASN A 127 -28.56 -15.61 4.89
N GLU A 128 -27.82 -16.51 4.26
CA GLU A 128 -26.36 -16.47 4.19
C GLU A 128 -25.89 -15.24 3.39
N LEU A 129 -26.56 -14.92 2.30
CA LEU A 129 -26.28 -13.73 1.51
C LEU A 129 -26.46 -12.44 2.34
N LYS A 130 -27.54 -12.33 3.10
CA LYS A 130 -27.81 -11.18 3.99
C LYS A 130 -26.77 -11.08 5.10
N SER A 131 -26.37 -12.20 5.69
CA SER A 131 -25.31 -12.27 6.71
C SER A 131 -23.97 -11.81 6.13
N ALA A 132 -23.57 -12.34 4.96
CA ALA A 132 -22.34 -11.95 4.27
C ALA A 132 -22.34 -10.47 3.89
N PHE A 133 -23.47 -9.92 3.45
CA PHE A 133 -23.60 -8.50 3.12
C PHE A 133 -23.49 -7.62 4.37
N SER A 134 -24.17 -7.98 5.47
CA SER A 134 -24.10 -7.26 6.74
C SER A 134 -22.67 -7.23 7.32
N PHE A 135 -21.93 -8.31 7.15
CA PHE A 135 -20.51 -8.38 7.53
C PHE A 135 -19.62 -7.57 6.59
N GLY A 136 -19.86 -7.65 5.28
CA GLY A 136 -19.01 -7.02 4.26
C GLY A 136 -19.18 -5.51 4.15
N TRP A 137 -20.36 -4.98 4.43
CA TRP A 137 -20.66 -3.55 4.28
C TRP A 137 -19.73 -2.62 5.07
N PRO A 138 -19.46 -2.84 6.36
CA PRO A 138 -18.49 -2.02 7.10
C PRO A 138 -17.07 -2.13 6.56
N LEU A 139 -16.69 -3.30 6.02
CA LEU A 139 -15.36 -3.51 5.46
C LEU A 139 -15.15 -2.72 4.16
N ILE A 140 -16.23 -2.44 3.39
CA ILE A 140 -16.14 -1.60 2.19
C ILE A 140 -15.68 -0.18 2.57
N PHE A 141 -16.27 0.43 3.61
CA PHE A 141 -15.86 1.76 4.06
C PHE A 141 -14.43 1.80 4.60
N GLY A 142 -14.02 0.78 5.35
CA GLY A 142 -12.63 0.63 5.80
C GLY A 142 -11.66 0.47 4.62
N GLY A 143 -12.05 -0.32 3.62
CA GLY A 143 -11.28 -0.50 2.39
C GLY A 143 -11.17 0.79 1.57
N LEU A 144 -12.28 1.52 1.38
CA LEU A 144 -12.30 2.81 0.69
C LEU A 144 -11.44 3.85 1.41
N ALA A 145 -11.51 3.92 2.74
CA ALA A 145 -10.69 4.84 3.52
C ALA A 145 -9.20 4.51 3.38
N SER A 146 -8.83 3.23 3.46
CA SER A 146 -7.44 2.78 3.27
C SER A 146 -6.96 3.01 1.84
N TRP A 147 -7.81 2.78 0.83
CA TRP A 147 -7.50 3.10 -0.56
C TRP A 147 -7.33 4.61 -0.75
N GLY A 148 -8.25 5.42 -0.22
CA GLY A 148 -8.17 6.87 -0.26
C GLY A 148 -6.88 7.38 0.36
N LEU A 149 -6.48 6.89 1.51
CA LEU A 149 -5.22 7.26 2.17
C LEU A 149 -3.97 7.02 1.28
N ASN A 150 -4.02 6.01 0.39
CA ASN A 150 -2.90 5.67 -0.50
C ASN A 150 -2.96 6.32 -1.90
N VAL A 151 -4.07 6.94 -2.28
CA VAL A 151 -4.28 7.45 -3.65
C VAL A 151 -4.59 8.95 -3.66
N MET A 152 -5.08 9.49 -2.54
CA MET A 152 -5.56 10.88 -2.45
C MET A 152 -4.50 11.89 -2.88
N ASP A 153 -3.25 11.68 -2.48
CA ASP A 153 -2.08 12.48 -2.87
C ASP A 153 -1.95 12.66 -4.40
N ARG A 154 -2.10 11.56 -5.17
CA ARG A 154 -2.03 11.60 -6.64
C ARG A 154 -3.21 12.33 -7.26
N LEU A 155 -4.41 12.18 -6.66
CA LEU A 155 -5.59 12.92 -7.11
C LEU A 155 -5.41 14.42 -6.88
N PHE A 156 -4.94 14.83 -5.72
CA PHE A 156 -4.68 16.22 -5.43
C PHE A 156 -3.56 16.80 -6.31
N LEU A 157 -2.48 16.06 -6.54
CA LEU A 157 -1.42 16.46 -7.48
C LEU A 157 -1.95 16.68 -8.89
N ARG A 158 -2.83 15.78 -9.37
CA ARG A 158 -3.43 15.92 -10.70
C ARG A 158 -4.29 17.18 -10.83
N TYR A 159 -5.04 17.55 -9.79
CA TYR A 159 -5.99 18.66 -9.84
C TYR A 159 -5.37 20.01 -9.45
N PHE A 160 -4.39 20.04 -8.56
CA PHE A 160 -3.87 21.27 -7.96
C PHE A 160 -2.40 21.56 -8.28
N SER A 161 -1.72 20.69 -9.05
CA SER A 161 -0.32 20.83 -9.41
C SER A 161 -0.09 20.52 -10.90
N THR A 162 1.14 20.22 -11.28
CA THR A 162 1.53 19.89 -12.66
C THR A 162 1.71 18.40 -12.88
N TYR A 163 1.59 17.95 -14.13
CA TYR A 163 1.89 16.56 -14.49
C TYR A 163 3.37 16.20 -14.24
N THR A 164 4.26 17.17 -14.29
CA THR A 164 5.68 16.98 -13.95
C THR A 164 5.83 16.60 -12.46
N GLU A 165 5.18 17.32 -11.56
CA GLU A 165 5.18 17.03 -10.12
C GLU A 165 4.53 15.68 -9.82
N LEU A 166 3.41 15.38 -10.47
CA LEU A 166 2.77 14.06 -10.38
C LEU A 166 3.72 12.95 -10.86
N GLY A 167 4.48 13.21 -11.93
CA GLY A 167 5.49 12.27 -12.45
C GLY A 167 6.62 12.02 -11.45
N VAL A 168 7.21 13.10 -10.90
CA VAL A 168 8.25 13.03 -9.86
C VAL A 168 7.77 12.23 -8.64
N TYR A 169 6.58 12.55 -8.13
CA TYR A 169 5.98 11.84 -7.00
C TYR A 169 5.75 10.35 -7.30
N SER A 170 5.19 10.05 -8.48
CA SER A 170 4.87 8.67 -8.88
C SER A 170 6.13 7.80 -9.05
N ILE A 171 7.22 8.37 -9.59
CA ILE A 171 8.51 7.67 -9.70
C ILE A 171 9.09 7.44 -8.30
N THR A 172 9.04 8.44 -7.41
CA THR A 172 9.50 8.30 -6.02
C THR A 172 8.76 7.17 -5.31
N MET A 173 7.43 7.12 -5.45
CA MET A 173 6.62 6.06 -4.87
C MET A 173 6.92 4.69 -5.49
N SER A 174 7.29 4.63 -6.77
CA SER A 174 7.70 3.38 -7.42
C SER A 174 9.01 2.82 -6.84
N VAL A 175 9.95 3.68 -6.47
CA VAL A 175 11.16 3.27 -5.74
C VAL A 175 10.81 2.82 -4.32
N ALA A 176 9.90 3.53 -3.65
CA ALA A 176 9.43 3.19 -2.31
C ALA A 176 8.66 1.84 -2.25
N VAL A 177 8.12 1.36 -3.37
CA VAL A 177 7.41 0.06 -3.46
C VAL A 177 8.25 -1.11 -2.97
N VAL A 178 9.56 -1.08 -3.14
CA VAL A 178 10.46 -2.15 -2.65
C VAL A 178 10.27 -2.34 -1.14
N VAL A 179 10.21 -1.25 -0.37
CA VAL A 179 9.98 -1.31 1.09
C VAL A 179 8.57 -1.82 1.41
N THR A 180 7.58 -1.47 0.58
CA THR A 180 6.20 -1.96 0.80
C THR A 180 6.07 -3.47 0.62
N ILE A 181 6.91 -4.10 -0.22
CA ILE A 181 6.96 -5.56 -0.36
C ILE A 181 7.41 -6.21 0.95
N PHE A 182 8.50 -5.72 1.55
CA PHE A 182 8.96 -6.23 2.85
C PHE A 182 7.93 -6.01 3.96
N ALA A 183 7.31 -4.83 3.99
CA ALA A 183 6.21 -4.53 4.90
C ALA A 183 5.02 -5.50 4.70
N GLY A 184 4.67 -5.82 3.46
CA GLY A 184 3.60 -6.77 3.13
C GLY A 184 3.91 -8.19 3.59
N ILE A 185 5.15 -8.66 3.42
CA ILE A 185 5.61 -9.97 3.93
C ILE A 185 5.49 -10.00 5.45
N PHE A 186 6.02 -8.98 6.14
CA PHE A 186 5.93 -8.88 7.58
C PHE A 186 4.48 -8.93 8.07
N ASN A 187 3.59 -8.11 7.51
CA ASN A 187 2.19 -8.05 7.90
C ASN A 187 1.44 -9.36 7.67
N THR A 188 1.83 -10.13 6.64
CA THR A 188 1.22 -11.44 6.36
C THR A 188 1.57 -12.47 7.44
N ILE A 189 2.77 -12.39 8.01
CA ILE A 189 3.28 -13.34 9.01
C ILE A 189 2.90 -12.88 10.43
N TRP A 190 2.90 -11.57 10.69
CA TRP A 190 2.77 -11.00 12.01
C TRP A 190 1.48 -11.40 12.74
N SER A 191 0.32 -11.16 12.13
CA SER A 191 -0.97 -11.43 12.79
C SER A 191 -1.18 -12.91 13.12
N PRO A 192 -0.95 -13.88 12.20
CA PRO A 192 -1.04 -15.30 12.54
C PRO A 192 -0.06 -15.72 13.64
N MET A 193 1.16 -15.16 13.64
CA MET A 193 2.17 -15.47 14.65
C MET A 193 1.73 -15.01 16.04
N VAL A 194 1.18 -13.80 16.16
CA VAL A 194 0.66 -13.30 17.43
C VAL A 194 -0.53 -14.14 17.92
N TYR A 195 -1.46 -14.52 17.03
CA TYR A 195 -2.58 -15.38 17.40
C TYR A 195 -2.11 -16.76 17.90
N LYS A 196 -1.09 -17.34 17.25
CA LYS A 196 -0.48 -18.59 17.71
C LYS A 196 0.14 -18.43 19.11
N TRP A 197 0.92 -17.39 19.35
CA TRP A 197 1.50 -17.14 20.68
C TRP A 197 0.44 -16.96 21.75
N MET A 198 -0.67 -16.29 21.42
CA MET A 198 -1.77 -16.10 22.37
C MET A 198 -2.58 -17.37 22.68
N SER A 199 -2.47 -18.42 21.85
CA SER A 199 -3.08 -19.72 22.14
C SER A 199 -2.22 -20.61 23.03
N GLU A 200 -0.98 -20.20 23.36
CA GLU A 200 -0.08 -20.88 24.30
C GLU A 200 -0.50 -20.52 25.75
N ASP A 201 -0.52 -21.52 26.65
CA ASP A 201 -1.00 -21.36 28.04
C ASP A 201 -0.20 -20.31 28.85
N ASN A 202 1.08 -20.07 28.49
CA ASN A 202 1.96 -19.08 29.10
C ASN A 202 2.39 -18.03 28.06
N PHE A 203 1.45 -17.20 27.62
CA PHE A 203 1.76 -16.16 26.65
C PHE A 203 2.65 -15.06 27.26
N ASP A 204 3.85 -14.90 26.65
CA ASP A 204 4.80 -13.87 27.05
C ASP A 204 4.67 -12.62 26.16
N TYR A 205 4.20 -11.54 26.75
CA TYR A 205 4.08 -10.22 26.09
C TYR A 205 5.44 -9.62 25.69
N GLU A 206 6.55 -10.06 26.29
CA GLU A 206 7.89 -9.57 25.97
C GLU A 206 8.28 -9.91 24.52
N LYS A 207 7.73 -10.99 23.96
CA LYS A 207 7.93 -11.36 22.55
C LYS A 207 7.44 -10.25 21.60
N ILE A 208 6.25 -9.68 21.87
CA ILE A 208 5.71 -8.57 21.07
C ILE A 208 6.56 -7.32 21.26
N ASP A 209 6.98 -7.04 22.50
CA ASP A 209 7.79 -5.88 22.83
C ASP A 209 9.16 -5.93 22.14
N LYS A 210 9.79 -7.09 22.07
CA LYS A 210 11.04 -7.29 21.30
C LYS A 210 10.84 -7.04 19.81
N VAL A 211 9.77 -7.59 19.22
CA VAL A 211 9.49 -7.34 17.79
C VAL A 211 9.26 -5.85 17.55
N LEU A 212 8.55 -5.15 18.44
CA LEU A 212 8.37 -3.70 18.36
C LEU A 212 9.71 -2.98 18.34
N GLU A 213 10.62 -3.31 19.25
CA GLU A 213 11.96 -2.70 19.30
C GLU A 213 12.75 -2.95 18.00
N TYR A 214 12.73 -4.17 17.46
CA TYR A 214 13.38 -4.49 16.18
C TYR A 214 12.79 -3.69 15.01
N VAL A 215 11.46 -3.58 14.94
CA VAL A 215 10.79 -2.83 13.87
C VAL A 215 11.10 -1.33 13.98
N VAL A 216 11.09 -0.77 15.19
CA VAL A 216 11.48 0.64 15.43
C VAL A 216 12.92 0.89 15.00
N ALA A 217 13.85 0.01 15.37
CA ALA A 217 15.26 0.13 14.97
C ALA A 217 15.41 0.02 13.44
N ALA A 218 14.74 -0.94 12.82
CA ALA A 218 14.78 -1.12 11.36
C ALA A 218 14.26 0.11 10.62
N ILE A 219 13.14 0.71 11.08
CA ILE A 219 12.57 1.94 10.51
C ILE A 219 13.56 3.10 10.68
N TYR A 220 14.11 3.26 11.88
CA TYR A 220 15.07 4.31 12.19
C TYR A 220 16.26 4.27 11.22
N PHE A 221 16.96 3.14 11.16
CA PHE A 221 18.11 2.98 10.28
C PHE A 221 17.73 3.08 8.80
N SER A 222 16.59 2.56 8.39
CA SER A 222 16.12 2.66 6.99
C SER A 222 15.93 4.11 6.56
N ILE A 223 15.26 4.94 7.38
CA ILE A 223 15.02 6.35 7.04
C ILE A 223 16.31 7.16 7.05
N VAL A 224 17.15 7.00 8.10
CA VAL A 224 18.41 7.73 8.20
C VAL A 224 19.37 7.33 7.08
N LEU A 225 19.49 6.03 6.78
CA LEU A 225 20.35 5.53 5.71
C LEU A 225 19.85 5.98 4.33
N THR A 226 18.52 5.91 4.09
CA THR A 226 17.93 6.39 2.84
C THR A 226 18.19 7.89 2.67
N SER A 227 18.05 8.69 3.71
CA SER A 227 18.32 10.13 3.65
C SER A 227 19.79 10.42 3.35
N LEU A 228 20.74 9.67 3.94
CA LEU A 228 22.18 9.81 3.70
C LEU A 228 22.61 9.33 2.30
N CYS A 229 22.01 8.22 1.82
CA CYS A 229 22.41 7.58 0.56
C CYS A 229 21.53 7.99 -0.63
N SER A 230 20.53 8.82 -0.44
CA SER A 230 19.55 9.19 -1.49
C SER A 230 20.19 9.84 -2.73
N TRP A 231 21.36 10.48 -2.58
CA TRP A 231 22.12 11.06 -3.69
C TRP A 231 22.53 10.03 -4.76
N VAL A 232 22.65 8.74 -4.38
CA VAL A 232 22.98 7.64 -5.32
C VAL A 232 21.92 7.52 -6.42
N ILE A 233 20.65 7.84 -6.13
CA ILE A 233 19.56 7.71 -7.08
C ILE A 233 19.72 8.63 -8.30
N ARG A 234 20.49 9.72 -8.17
CA ARG A 234 20.78 10.65 -9.27
C ARG A 234 21.55 10.00 -10.42
N TYR A 235 22.30 8.94 -10.16
CA TYR A 235 23.06 8.23 -11.20
C TYR A 235 22.18 7.29 -12.03
N PHE A 236 21.00 6.92 -11.53
CA PHE A 236 20.07 6.00 -12.20
C PHE A 236 18.92 6.71 -12.91
N LEU A 237 18.69 7.98 -12.60
CA LEU A 237 17.56 8.74 -13.14
C LEU A 237 18.02 9.94 -13.99
N PRO A 238 17.24 10.30 -15.02
CA PRO A 238 17.49 11.52 -15.79
C PRO A 238 17.52 12.76 -14.90
N PRO A 239 18.31 13.81 -15.27
CA PRO A 239 18.51 15.04 -14.47
C PRO A 239 17.21 15.74 -14.04
N GLN A 240 16.17 15.66 -14.86
CA GLN A 240 14.84 16.21 -14.56
C GLN A 240 14.18 15.62 -13.30
N TYR A 241 14.63 14.46 -12.84
CA TYR A 241 14.13 13.76 -11.65
C TYR A 241 15.09 13.87 -10.46
N SER A 242 16.07 14.78 -10.47
CA SER A 242 17.07 14.93 -9.40
C SER A 242 16.46 15.20 -8.01
N ASN A 243 15.30 15.83 -7.95
CA ASN A 243 14.62 16.15 -6.68
C ASN A 243 14.04 14.92 -5.96
N ILE A 244 13.93 13.78 -6.65
CA ILE A 244 13.47 12.50 -6.04
C ILE A 244 14.34 12.10 -4.84
N GLN A 245 15.64 12.41 -4.85
CA GLN A 245 16.56 12.11 -3.75
C GLN A 245 16.09 12.69 -2.40
N TYR A 246 15.41 13.82 -2.38
CA TYR A 246 14.91 14.45 -1.15
C TYR A 246 13.51 13.96 -0.77
N LEU A 247 12.72 13.53 -1.75
CA LEU A 247 11.37 12.99 -1.54
C LEU A 247 11.39 11.56 -1.02
N LEU A 248 12.45 10.78 -1.32
CA LEU A 248 12.44 9.35 -1.09
C LEU A 248 12.26 9.00 0.39
N ALA A 249 12.99 9.63 1.29
CA ALA A 249 12.94 9.31 2.72
C ALA A 249 11.54 9.57 3.32
N ILE A 250 10.92 10.69 2.97
CA ILE A 250 9.59 11.03 3.48
C ILE A 250 8.49 10.15 2.86
N CYS A 251 8.62 9.74 1.59
CA CYS A 251 7.71 8.80 0.94
C CYS A 251 7.79 7.40 1.56
N LEU A 252 8.95 6.98 2.07
CA LEU A 252 9.12 5.70 2.78
C LEU A 252 8.46 5.68 4.16
N LEU A 253 8.29 6.85 4.80
CA LEU A 253 7.66 6.93 6.13
C LEU A 253 6.24 6.38 6.13
N GLY A 254 5.45 6.61 5.09
CA GLY A 254 4.07 6.11 5.00
C GLY A 254 3.97 4.60 5.21
N PRO A 255 4.54 3.76 4.33
CA PRO A 255 4.50 2.30 4.46
C PRO A 255 5.21 1.78 5.72
N LEU A 256 6.26 2.44 6.19
CA LEU A 256 6.96 2.03 7.41
C LEU A 256 6.14 2.31 8.67
N LEU A 257 5.49 3.48 8.78
CA LEU A 257 4.58 3.81 9.85
C LEU A 257 3.33 2.92 9.84
N TYR A 258 2.83 2.56 8.65
CA TYR A 258 1.76 1.58 8.52
C TYR A 258 2.19 0.23 9.13
N THR A 259 3.37 -0.27 8.78
CA THR A 259 3.91 -1.53 9.34
C THR A 259 4.07 -1.46 10.86
N LEU A 260 4.59 -0.34 11.38
CA LEU A 260 4.71 -0.12 12.81
C LEU A 260 3.35 -0.12 13.51
N SER A 261 2.33 0.46 12.85
CA SER A 261 0.95 0.46 13.36
C SER A 261 0.33 -0.94 13.40
N GLU A 262 0.78 -1.89 12.55
CA GLU A 262 0.35 -3.29 12.62
C GLU A 262 0.90 -3.97 13.88
N VAL A 263 2.13 -3.63 14.28
CA VAL A 263 2.75 -4.18 15.49
C VAL A 263 2.07 -3.64 16.75
N THR A 264 1.95 -2.31 16.86
CA THR A 264 1.39 -1.66 18.06
C THR A 264 -0.13 -1.78 18.14
N GLY A 265 -0.80 -1.80 16.98
CA GLY A 265 -2.25 -1.88 16.86
C GLY A 265 -2.84 -3.28 16.89
N ILE A 266 -2.02 -4.33 17.07
CA ILE A 266 -2.46 -5.73 17.01
C ILE A 266 -3.58 -6.05 18.03
N GLY A 267 -3.63 -5.35 19.16
CA GLY A 267 -4.66 -5.53 20.18
C GLY A 267 -6.09 -5.30 19.66
N ILE A 268 -6.28 -4.39 18.70
CA ILE A 268 -7.60 -4.16 18.05
C ILE A 268 -8.08 -5.43 17.35
N ALA A 269 -7.17 -6.13 16.66
CA ALA A 269 -7.47 -7.35 15.94
C ALA A 269 -7.68 -8.54 16.89
N VAL A 270 -6.87 -8.64 17.94
CA VAL A 270 -6.98 -9.65 19.01
C VAL A 270 -8.35 -9.58 19.71
N VAL A 271 -8.80 -8.39 20.05
CA VAL A 271 -10.11 -8.17 20.70
C VAL A 271 -11.27 -8.19 19.68
N ARG A 272 -10.96 -8.38 18.39
CA ARG A 272 -11.94 -8.41 17.27
C ARG A 272 -12.77 -7.13 17.11
N ARG A 273 -12.26 -5.99 17.58
CA ARG A 273 -12.95 -4.67 17.49
C ARG A 273 -12.52 -3.90 16.23
N THR A 274 -12.64 -4.49 15.06
CA THR A 274 -12.20 -3.97 13.76
C THR A 274 -12.78 -2.60 13.38
N LYS A 275 -13.92 -2.21 13.96
CA LYS A 275 -14.52 -0.87 13.80
C LYS A 275 -13.55 0.26 14.16
N PHE A 276 -12.70 0.07 15.15
CA PHE A 276 -11.71 1.06 15.54
C PHE A 276 -10.61 1.22 14.48
N SER A 277 -10.19 0.13 13.83
CA SER A 277 -9.22 0.20 12.74
C SER A 277 -9.79 0.99 11.55
N MET A 278 -11.07 0.78 11.23
CA MET A 278 -11.79 1.55 10.21
C MET A 278 -11.84 3.04 10.58
N LEU A 279 -12.17 3.38 11.83
CA LEU A 279 -12.20 4.77 12.29
C LEU A 279 -10.84 5.46 12.14
N CYS A 280 -9.75 4.79 12.55
CA CYS A 280 -8.38 5.30 12.36
C CYS A 280 -8.09 5.59 10.88
N ALA A 281 -8.48 4.70 9.96
CA ALA A 281 -8.26 4.88 8.53
C ALA A 281 -9.06 6.08 7.97
N ILE A 282 -10.32 6.24 8.41
CA ILE A 282 -11.15 7.38 7.99
C ILE A 282 -10.55 8.70 8.49
N VAL A 283 -10.16 8.78 9.75
CA VAL A 283 -9.55 10.00 10.31
C VAL A 283 -8.26 10.34 9.58
N ALA A 284 -7.38 9.35 9.34
CA ALA A 284 -6.14 9.56 8.63
C ALA A 284 -6.38 10.01 7.16
N MET A 285 -7.37 9.42 6.47
CA MET A 285 -7.74 9.83 5.12
C MET A 285 -8.24 11.27 5.08
N LEU A 286 -9.09 11.67 6.03
CA LEU A 286 -9.57 13.05 6.13
C LEU A 286 -8.43 14.02 6.41
N CYS A 287 -7.53 13.70 7.34
CA CYS A 287 -6.33 14.49 7.60
C CYS A 287 -5.44 14.61 6.36
N SER A 288 -5.21 13.49 5.63
CA SER A 288 -4.47 13.51 4.37
C SER A 288 -5.11 14.44 3.36
N SER A 289 -6.44 14.36 3.19
CA SER A 289 -7.18 15.20 2.24
C SER A 289 -7.06 16.70 2.58
N ILE A 290 -7.22 17.04 3.86
CA ILE A 290 -7.09 18.43 4.34
C ILE A 290 -5.67 18.96 4.11
N LEU A 291 -4.66 18.18 4.49
CA LEU A 291 -3.26 18.59 4.31
C LEU A 291 -2.89 18.70 2.82
N ASN A 292 -3.32 17.76 1.98
CA ASN A 292 -3.09 17.84 0.55
C ASN A 292 -3.74 19.10 -0.06
N TYR A 293 -4.94 19.44 0.36
CA TYR A 293 -5.63 20.67 -0.13
C TYR A 293 -4.83 21.96 0.12
N PHE A 294 -4.13 22.04 1.26
CA PHE A 294 -3.33 23.23 1.58
C PHE A 294 -1.89 23.15 1.06
N LEU A 295 -1.25 21.97 1.10
CA LEU A 295 0.18 21.85 0.83
C LEU A 295 0.48 21.56 -0.66
N VAL A 296 -0.37 20.81 -1.37
CA VAL A 296 -0.10 20.49 -2.77
C VAL A 296 -0.07 21.72 -3.68
N PRO A 297 -0.98 22.71 -3.57
CA PRO A 297 -0.91 23.90 -4.40
C PRO A 297 0.36 24.74 -4.20
N GLN A 298 0.97 24.67 -3.00
CA GLN A 298 2.15 25.47 -2.63
C GLN A 298 3.47 24.73 -2.90
N PHE A 299 3.51 23.41 -2.64
CA PHE A 299 4.74 22.61 -2.61
C PHE A 299 4.74 21.43 -3.59
N GLY A 300 3.70 21.27 -4.42
CA GLY A 300 3.63 20.18 -5.40
C GLY A 300 3.85 18.79 -4.79
N ALA A 301 4.78 18.03 -5.36
CA ALA A 301 5.14 16.67 -4.89
C ALA A 301 5.63 16.65 -3.44
N ALA A 302 6.34 17.68 -3.00
CA ALA A 302 6.79 17.80 -1.61
C ALA A 302 5.59 17.94 -0.65
N GLY A 303 4.60 18.76 -1.03
CA GLY A 303 3.36 18.92 -0.28
C GLY A 303 2.59 17.62 -0.14
N ALA A 304 2.46 16.83 -1.22
CA ALA A 304 1.82 15.51 -1.20
C ALA A 304 2.56 14.53 -0.29
N ALA A 305 3.89 14.47 -0.38
CA ALA A 305 4.72 13.60 0.45
C ALA A 305 4.61 13.91 1.96
N ILE A 306 4.63 15.20 2.31
CA ILE A 306 4.45 15.66 3.71
C ILE A 306 3.05 15.28 4.20
N SER A 307 2.01 15.57 3.41
CA SER A 307 0.61 15.28 3.77
C SER A 307 0.41 13.80 4.06
N THR A 308 0.93 12.95 3.20
CA THR A 308 0.83 11.48 3.34
C THR A 308 1.61 10.99 4.56
N ALA A 309 2.85 11.44 4.77
CA ALA A 309 3.67 11.03 5.91
C ALA A 309 3.03 11.44 7.25
N VAL A 310 2.50 12.67 7.34
CA VAL A 310 1.79 13.16 8.54
C VAL A 310 0.50 12.37 8.78
N ALA A 311 -0.27 12.08 7.72
CA ALA A 311 -1.49 11.28 7.84
C ALA A 311 -1.21 9.85 8.34
N PHE A 312 -0.15 9.19 7.85
CA PHE A 312 0.26 7.88 8.36
C PHE A 312 0.81 7.95 9.79
N PHE A 313 1.46 9.05 10.18
CA PHE A 313 1.88 9.27 11.56
C PHE A 313 0.67 9.40 12.50
N ILE A 314 -0.35 10.16 12.11
CA ILE A 314 -1.62 10.25 12.85
C ILE A 314 -2.31 8.88 12.91
N PHE A 315 -2.37 8.15 11.80
CA PHE A 315 -2.90 6.79 11.76
C PHE A 315 -2.21 5.86 12.75
N PHE A 316 -0.87 5.89 12.77
CA PHE A 316 -0.05 5.12 13.69
C PHE A 316 -0.37 5.46 15.17
N ILE A 317 -0.41 6.76 15.53
CA ILE A 317 -0.74 7.19 16.91
C ILE A 317 -2.13 6.71 17.31
N LEU A 318 -3.16 7.01 16.49
CA LEU A 318 -4.54 6.65 16.80
C LEU A 318 -4.71 5.15 16.99
N ARG A 319 -4.12 4.35 16.09
CA ARG A 319 -4.22 2.91 16.14
C ARG A 319 -3.51 2.32 17.36
N THR A 320 -2.35 2.88 17.71
CA THR A 320 -1.60 2.49 18.91
C THR A 320 -2.35 2.83 20.18
N GLU A 321 -2.85 4.06 20.33
CA GLU A 321 -3.58 4.49 21.52
C GLU A 321 -4.90 3.72 21.71
N ILE A 322 -5.66 3.50 20.63
CA ILE A 322 -6.87 2.70 20.71
C ILE A 322 -6.55 1.24 21.08
N SER A 323 -5.47 0.68 20.55
CA SER A 323 -5.01 -0.67 20.91
C SER A 323 -4.68 -0.78 22.40
N GLN A 324 -4.04 0.25 22.98
CA GLN A 324 -3.76 0.31 24.41
C GLN A 324 -5.05 0.36 25.25
N LEU A 325 -6.03 1.12 24.82
CA LEU A 325 -7.30 1.26 25.51
C LEU A 325 -8.12 -0.03 25.54
N VAL A 326 -8.07 -0.83 24.46
CA VAL A 326 -8.92 -2.02 24.31
C VAL A 326 -8.24 -3.33 24.74
N TRP A 327 -6.92 -3.36 24.81
CA TRP A 327 -6.19 -4.60 25.06
C TRP A 327 -5.20 -4.51 26.23
N ARG A 328 -4.07 -3.80 26.07
CA ARG A 328 -2.96 -3.74 27.03
C ARG A 328 -2.45 -2.31 27.17
N LYS A 329 -2.52 -1.76 28.37
CA LYS A 329 -1.92 -0.46 28.67
C LYS A 329 -0.40 -0.57 28.70
N LYS A 330 0.27 0.08 27.75
CA LYS A 330 1.72 0.23 27.67
C LYS A 330 2.05 1.58 27.06
N SER A 331 2.90 2.37 27.71
CA SER A 331 3.32 3.66 27.15
C SER A 331 4.22 3.45 25.93
N HIS A 332 3.84 4.06 24.81
CA HIS A 332 4.62 4.09 23.58
C HIS A 332 5.24 5.47 23.29
N LEU A 333 5.30 6.34 24.33
CA LEU A 333 5.79 7.72 24.18
C LEU A 333 7.20 7.78 23.55
N LYS A 334 8.10 6.90 23.97
CA LYS A 334 9.46 6.81 23.38
C LYS A 334 9.41 6.52 21.86
N VAL A 335 8.54 5.62 21.45
CA VAL A 335 8.38 5.27 20.02
C VAL A 335 7.80 6.45 19.25
N PHE A 336 6.79 7.13 19.81
CA PHE A 336 6.21 8.34 19.20
C PHE A 336 7.26 9.43 19.01
N LEU A 337 8.11 9.69 20.00
CA LEU A 337 9.16 10.71 19.92
C LEU A 337 10.22 10.35 18.86
N ILE A 338 10.61 9.08 18.78
CA ILE A 338 11.55 8.62 17.75
C ILE A 338 10.92 8.80 16.34
N MET A 339 9.68 8.37 16.13
CA MET A 339 9.02 8.51 14.82
C MET A 339 8.76 9.97 14.47
N LEU A 340 8.42 10.81 15.44
CA LEU A 340 8.25 12.25 15.26
C LEU A 340 9.57 12.91 14.85
N SER A 341 10.69 12.54 15.46
CA SER A 341 12.02 13.07 15.09
C SER A 341 12.40 12.68 13.66
N LEU A 342 12.09 11.45 13.22
CA LEU A 342 12.30 11.02 11.85
C LEU A 342 11.41 11.76 10.85
N LEU A 343 10.16 12.02 11.21
CA LEU A 343 9.24 12.81 10.39
C LEU A 343 9.76 14.25 10.22
N ILE A 344 10.13 14.90 11.32
CA ILE A 344 10.65 16.28 11.32
C ILE A 344 11.91 16.38 10.46
N ILE A 345 12.91 15.49 10.67
CA ILE A 345 14.15 15.55 9.90
C ILE A 345 13.93 15.29 8.41
N SER A 346 12.99 14.40 8.06
CA SER A 346 12.64 14.14 6.66
C SER A 346 11.97 15.35 6.00
N ILE A 347 11.13 16.08 6.74
CA ILE A 347 10.52 17.34 6.27
C ILE A 347 11.59 18.42 6.11
N LEU A 348 12.48 18.59 7.09
CA LEU A 348 13.57 19.56 7.03
C LEU A 348 14.51 19.28 5.85
N ASN A 349 14.89 18.03 5.63
CA ASN A 349 15.71 17.62 4.50
C ASN A 349 15.05 17.90 3.13
N LEU A 350 13.72 17.89 3.09
CA LEU A 350 12.96 18.17 1.87
C LEU A 350 12.84 19.68 1.60
N LEU A 351 12.55 20.48 2.63
CA LEU A 351 12.19 21.89 2.48
C LEU A 351 13.37 22.86 2.59
N LEU A 352 14.41 22.53 3.36
CA LEU A 352 15.50 23.44 3.67
C LEU A 352 16.72 23.21 2.76
N GLU A 353 16.62 23.63 1.51
CA GLU A 353 17.69 23.48 0.53
C GLU A 353 19.00 24.19 0.91
N GLN A 354 18.91 25.32 1.57
CA GLN A 354 20.05 26.15 1.97
C GLN A 354 20.85 25.56 3.14
N PHE A 355 20.26 24.66 3.94
CA PHE A 355 20.86 24.05 5.13
C PHE A 355 21.23 22.57 4.90
N ARG A 356 21.47 22.18 3.65
CA ARG A 356 21.74 20.76 3.32
C ARG A 356 22.96 20.18 4.02
N VAL A 357 24.03 20.94 4.14
CA VAL A 357 25.27 20.49 4.78
C VAL A 357 25.01 20.19 6.26
N GLU A 358 24.35 21.10 6.95
CA GLU A 358 23.98 20.97 8.36
C GLU A 358 23.03 19.77 8.59
N ILE A 359 22.09 19.58 7.69
CA ILE A 359 21.17 18.43 7.74
C ILE A 359 21.93 17.12 7.55
N TYR A 360 22.89 17.04 6.63
CA TYR A 360 23.74 15.84 6.46
C TYR A 360 24.60 15.57 7.70
N PHE A 361 25.17 16.60 8.36
CA PHE A 361 25.86 16.44 9.64
C PHE A 361 24.92 15.90 10.72
N LEU A 362 23.69 16.46 10.80
CA LEU A 362 22.68 16.00 11.76
C LEU A 362 22.27 14.55 11.48
N LEU A 363 22.02 14.17 10.22
CA LEU A 363 21.70 12.81 9.82
C LEU A 363 22.84 11.83 10.15
N THR A 364 24.09 12.24 9.93
CA THR A 364 25.28 11.45 10.31
C THR A 364 25.34 11.28 11.83
N GLY A 365 25.09 12.35 12.59
CA GLY A 365 24.99 12.29 14.04
C GLY A 365 23.86 11.36 14.50
N MET A 366 22.68 11.43 13.87
CA MET A 366 21.57 10.52 14.14
C MET A 366 21.94 9.06 13.82
N PHE A 367 22.66 8.81 12.73
CA PHE A 367 23.11 7.47 12.39
C PHE A 367 23.93 6.84 13.50
N PHE A 368 24.95 7.53 13.99
CA PHE A 368 25.77 7.05 15.11
C PHE A 368 24.99 6.99 16.43
N PHE A 369 24.14 7.97 16.69
CA PHE A 369 23.28 7.95 17.86
C PHE A 369 22.33 6.73 17.86
N GLY A 370 21.88 6.29 16.68
CA GLY A 370 21.11 5.07 16.52
C GLY A 370 21.80 3.82 17.07
N PHE A 371 23.11 3.68 16.89
CA PHE A 371 23.87 2.56 17.49
C PHE A 371 23.89 2.61 19.02
N ILE A 372 23.88 3.80 19.61
CA ILE A 372 23.78 3.96 21.07
C ILE A 372 22.37 3.64 21.53
N LEU A 373 21.36 4.19 20.85
CA LEU A 373 19.94 4.03 21.18
C LEU A 373 19.49 2.57 21.12
N PHE A 374 19.97 1.82 20.11
CA PHE A 374 19.60 0.43 19.82
C PHE A 374 20.76 -0.56 20.10
N ASN A 375 21.71 -0.19 20.98
CA ASN A 375 22.94 -0.97 21.26
C ASN A 375 22.63 -2.44 21.60
N LYS A 376 21.56 -2.70 22.39
CA LYS A 376 21.16 -4.06 22.76
C LYS A 376 20.77 -4.89 21.53
N ILE A 377 19.96 -4.32 20.64
CA ILE A 377 19.52 -4.98 19.40
C ILE A 377 20.69 -5.24 18.46
N VAL A 378 21.55 -4.22 18.28
CA VAL A 378 22.72 -4.31 17.41
C VAL A 378 23.68 -5.42 17.90
N LYS A 379 23.92 -5.51 19.21
CA LYS A 379 24.74 -6.59 19.79
C LYS A 379 24.11 -7.97 19.58
N GLU A 380 22.79 -8.12 19.77
CA GLU A 380 22.11 -9.40 19.54
C GLU A 380 22.19 -9.84 18.06
N ILE A 381 22.07 -8.88 17.12
CA ILE A 381 22.20 -9.19 15.69
C ILE A 381 23.64 -9.58 15.35
N LEU A 382 24.64 -8.84 15.83
CA LEU A 382 26.05 -9.13 15.57
C LEU A 382 26.46 -10.50 16.13
N GLN A 383 26.01 -10.85 17.33
CA GLN A 383 26.24 -12.17 17.91
C GLN A 383 25.65 -13.29 17.04
N LYS A 384 24.43 -13.13 16.54
CA LYS A 384 23.81 -14.13 15.66
C LYS A 384 24.57 -14.29 14.33
N ILE A 385 25.08 -13.19 13.75
CA ILE A 385 25.84 -13.23 12.50
C ILE A 385 27.21 -13.89 12.71
N SER A 386 27.83 -13.72 13.88
CA SER A 386 29.13 -14.34 14.20
C SER A 386 29.04 -15.86 14.43
N PHE A 387 27.84 -16.44 14.54
CA PHE A 387 27.58 -17.88 14.65
C PHE A 387 27.36 -18.56 13.29
N PHE A 388 27.26 -17.79 12.19
CA PHE A 388 27.22 -18.28 10.81
C PHE A 388 28.58 -18.07 10.12
#